data_4aee9c1ed21a3bd8a6dc76d809df3093
#
_entry.id   4aee9c1ed21a3bd8a6dc76d809df3093
#
_cell.length_a   1.000
_cell.length_b   1.000
_cell.length_c   1.000
_cell.angle_alpha   90.00
_cell.angle_beta   90.00
_cell.angle_gamma   90.00
#
_symmetry.space_group_name_H-M   'P 1'
#
loop_
_entity.id
_entity.type
_entity.pdbx_description
1 polymer ?
#
loop_
_entity_poly.entity_id
_entity_poly.type
_entity_poly.pdbx_seq_one_letter_code
_entity_poly.pdbx_strand_id
1 'polypeptide(L)'
;DLRRSRGLGDVYKRQTISKPFAPHSIPGMIPAYQYDIGARGLAYTDSDYWNDGDGGYNDGWVGRNDGVDLEGSDDHPDIPFTVGWTEAGEWLGYTIQDVTPGTYEVSFSISAPDAGGIFFAQLEGQNLGVINVPATGGWYNWDDISGQTVTISEGEKFLKIQIVQNGFNIQSITFDAVLSTDQKELNPQTFNLGEPYPNPFNPAVNFQLNLSEKMELTSFIYGIKGNLVKTIDYGSLDIGTHYLKWNGSNEKGSRVESGVYFFKIQGDGFNETRKLLLLK
;
A
#
# COMPACT_ATOMS: atom_id res chain seq x y z
N ASP A 1 -8.95 -47.87 0.49
CA ASP A 1 -8.72 -46.78 1.48
C ASP A 1 -7.57 -45.83 1.15
N LEU A 2 -6.76 -46.14 0.14
CA LEU A 2 -5.67 -45.25 -0.32
C LEU A 2 -6.13 -44.13 -1.28
N ARG A 3 -7.38 -44.13 -1.71
CA ARG A 3 -7.93 -43.05 -2.58
C ARG A 3 -8.45 -41.83 -1.81
N ARG A 4 -8.72 -41.94 -0.50
CA ARG A 4 -9.18 -40.82 0.33
C ARG A 4 -8.04 -39.95 0.88
N SER A 5 -6.82 -40.46 0.97
CA SER A 5 -5.70 -39.70 1.53
C SER A 5 -5.02 -38.76 0.53
N ARG A 6 -5.17 -39.00 -0.79
CA ARG A 6 -4.60 -38.13 -1.83
C ARG A 6 -5.29 -36.76 -1.94
N GLY A 7 -6.59 -36.70 -1.63
CA GLY A 7 -7.34 -35.45 -1.70
C GLY A 7 -7.04 -34.48 -0.54
N LEU A 8 -6.79 -35.00 0.66
CA LEU A 8 -6.50 -34.19 1.82
C LEU A 8 -5.07 -33.57 1.78
N GLY A 9 -4.10 -34.31 1.28
CA GLY A 9 -2.72 -33.81 1.10
C GLY A 9 -2.61 -32.69 0.06
N ASP A 10 -3.40 -32.77 -0.99
CA ASP A 10 -3.42 -31.73 -2.04
C ASP A 10 -4.23 -30.49 -1.59
N VAL A 11 -5.25 -30.65 -0.78
CA VAL A 11 -5.98 -29.54 -0.17
C VAL A 11 -5.11 -28.81 0.84
N TYR A 12 -4.37 -29.52 1.69
CA TYR A 12 -3.43 -28.91 2.63
C TYR A 12 -2.25 -28.21 1.92
N LYS A 13 -1.73 -28.77 0.83
CA LYS A 13 -0.69 -28.11 0.03
C LYS A 13 -1.19 -26.88 -0.70
N ARG A 14 -2.46 -26.83 -1.09
CA ARG A 14 -3.07 -25.63 -1.70
C ARG A 14 -3.27 -24.49 -0.71
N GLN A 15 -3.35 -24.75 0.58
CA GLN A 15 -3.53 -23.76 1.64
C GLN A 15 -2.23 -23.04 2.04
N THR A 16 -1.08 -23.46 1.58
CA THR A 16 0.22 -22.91 1.97
C THR A 16 0.92 -22.10 0.87
N ILE A 17 0.31 -21.92 -0.28
CA ILE A 17 0.91 -21.22 -1.42
C ILE A 17 -0.07 -20.15 -1.92
N SER A 18 0.36 -18.90 -1.93
CA SER A 18 -0.27 -17.86 -2.72
C SER A 18 0.01 -18.10 -4.19
N LYS A 19 -0.96 -17.83 -5.06
CA LYS A 19 -0.85 -17.96 -6.51
C LYS A 19 -1.48 -16.75 -7.18
N PRO A 20 -0.89 -16.24 -8.26
CA PRO A 20 -1.53 -15.18 -9.03
C PRO A 20 -2.91 -15.63 -9.50
N PHE A 21 -3.89 -14.77 -9.39
CA PHE A 21 -5.23 -15.00 -9.93
C PHE A 21 -5.21 -14.94 -11.46
N ALA A 22 -4.50 -13.97 -11.99
CA ALA A 22 -4.30 -13.74 -13.41
C ALA A 22 -2.82 -13.41 -13.68
N PRO A 23 -2.34 -13.52 -14.92
CA PRO A 23 -1.03 -13.01 -15.27
C PRO A 23 -1.02 -11.48 -15.17
N HIS A 24 -0.11 -10.93 -14.37
CA HIS A 24 0.11 -9.50 -14.22
C HIS A 24 1.47 -9.12 -14.78
N SER A 25 1.55 -7.93 -15.37
CA SER A 25 2.78 -7.37 -15.93
C SER A 25 3.06 -5.95 -15.44
N ILE A 26 4.34 -5.58 -15.43
CA ILE A 26 4.81 -4.21 -15.27
C ILE A 26 5.69 -3.87 -16.50
N PRO A 27 5.36 -2.82 -17.28
CA PRO A 27 4.23 -1.89 -17.13
C PRO A 27 2.87 -2.56 -17.37
N GLY A 28 1.83 -1.97 -16.80
CA GLY A 28 0.47 -2.43 -16.97
C GLY A 28 -0.46 -2.07 -15.83
N MET A 29 -1.72 -2.40 -16.03
CA MET A 29 -2.79 -2.21 -15.06
C MET A 29 -3.16 -3.54 -14.40
N ILE A 30 -3.32 -3.53 -13.10
CA ILE A 30 -3.75 -4.66 -12.27
C ILE A 30 -5.13 -4.33 -11.70
N PRO A 31 -6.21 -5.00 -12.15
CA PRO A 31 -7.52 -4.85 -11.52
C PRO A 31 -7.50 -5.31 -10.06
N ALA A 32 -8.06 -4.51 -9.17
CA ALA A 32 -7.98 -4.76 -7.73
C ALA A 32 -8.61 -6.09 -7.30
N TYR A 33 -9.68 -6.54 -7.98
CA TYR A 33 -10.31 -7.84 -7.70
C TYR A 33 -9.44 -9.05 -8.06
N GLN A 34 -8.35 -8.85 -8.80
CA GLN A 34 -7.44 -9.92 -9.23
C GLN A 34 -6.30 -10.20 -8.23
N TYR A 35 -6.54 -9.94 -6.94
CA TYR A 35 -5.61 -10.34 -5.88
C TYR A 35 -5.38 -11.86 -5.89
N ASP A 36 -4.25 -12.31 -5.37
CA ASP A 36 -3.81 -13.69 -5.40
C ASP A 36 -4.84 -14.67 -4.81
N ILE A 37 -4.82 -15.91 -5.31
CA ILE A 37 -5.58 -17.02 -4.77
C ILE A 37 -4.73 -17.71 -3.69
N GLY A 38 -5.29 -17.91 -2.51
CA GLY A 38 -4.63 -18.59 -1.40
C GLY A 38 -5.44 -18.51 -0.11
N ALA A 39 -4.81 -18.93 0.98
CA ALA A 39 -5.45 -18.82 2.28
C ALA A 39 -5.39 -17.38 2.81
N ARG A 40 -6.40 -17.01 3.61
CA ARG A 40 -6.40 -15.79 4.41
C ARG A 40 -5.12 -15.71 5.25
N GLY A 41 -4.50 -14.54 5.28
CA GLY A 41 -3.20 -14.32 5.91
C GLY A 41 -2.00 -14.70 5.04
N LEU A 42 -2.21 -15.28 3.85
CA LEU A 42 -1.16 -15.66 2.91
C LEU A 42 -1.25 -14.92 1.57
N ALA A 43 -2.42 -14.86 0.97
CA ALA A 43 -2.70 -14.18 -0.29
C ALA A 43 -3.44 -12.85 -0.07
N TYR A 44 -4.24 -12.79 0.95
CA TYR A 44 -5.03 -11.63 1.36
C TYR A 44 -5.35 -11.74 2.87
N THR A 45 -5.91 -10.68 3.45
CA THR A 45 -6.57 -10.71 4.75
C THR A 45 -7.81 -9.83 4.68
N ASP A 46 -8.90 -10.40 5.11
CA ASP A 46 -10.19 -9.77 5.24
C ASP A 46 -10.67 -9.89 6.69
N SER A 47 -11.51 -8.98 7.18
CA SER A 47 -11.94 -8.97 8.58
C SER A 47 -12.88 -10.13 8.90
N ASP A 48 -13.67 -10.56 7.92
CA ASP A 48 -14.58 -11.69 8.05
C ASP A 48 -14.56 -12.62 6.82
N TYR A 49 -15.64 -13.32 6.53
CA TYR A 49 -15.79 -14.23 5.38
C TYR A 49 -17.06 -13.93 4.58
N TRP A 50 -17.64 -12.76 4.80
CA TRP A 50 -18.88 -12.36 4.19
C TRP A 50 -18.61 -11.22 3.22
N ASN A 51 -19.00 -11.36 1.97
CA ASN A 51 -18.92 -10.28 1.01
C ASN A 51 -20.07 -9.31 1.22
N ASP A 52 -19.79 -8.15 1.78
CA ASP A 52 -20.77 -7.09 2.04
C ASP A 52 -21.24 -6.37 0.78
N GLY A 53 -20.46 -6.45 -0.33
CA GLY A 53 -20.77 -5.82 -1.60
C GLY A 53 -22.06 -6.34 -2.21
N ASP A 54 -22.17 -7.64 -2.44
CA ASP A 54 -23.33 -8.26 -3.05
C ASP A 54 -24.07 -9.26 -2.14
N GLY A 55 -23.81 -9.20 -0.84
CA GLY A 55 -24.57 -9.91 0.18
C GLY A 55 -24.32 -11.40 0.22
N GLY A 56 -23.08 -11.83 0.33
CA GLY A 56 -22.69 -13.22 0.49
C GLY A 56 -21.23 -13.45 0.15
N TYR A 57 -20.88 -14.71 -0.01
CA TYR A 57 -19.57 -15.06 -0.56
C TYR A 57 -19.50 -14.70 -2.04
N ASN A 58 -18.29 -14.57 -2.55
CA ASN A 58 -18.03 -14.42 -3.98
C ASN A 58 -18.40 -15.67 -4.80
N ASP A 59 -19.39 -16.42 -4.46
CA ASP A 59 -19.88 -17.72 -4.90
C ASP A 59 -19.59 -18.07 -6.38
N GLY A 60 -18.29 -18.30 -6.69
CA GLY A 60 -17.85 -18.58 -8.03
C GLY A 60 -17.69 -17.36 -8.94
N TRP A 61 -17.88 -16.14 -8.43
CA TRP A 61 -17.60 -14.92 -9.16
C TRP A 61 -16.14 -14.88 -9.55
N VAL A 62 -15.91 -14.64 -10.82
CA VAL A 62 -14.55 -14.66 -11.38
C VAL A 62 -13.69 -15.84 -10.89
N GLY A 63 -14.30 -16.97 -10.52
CA GLY A 63 -13.60 -18.16 -10.01
C GLY A 63 -13.13 -18.04 -8.55
N ARG A 64 -13.65 -17.09 -7.77
CA ARG A 64 -13.34 -16.91 -6.35
C ARG A 64 -14.46 -17.45 -5.46
N ASN A 65 -14.07 -17.84 -4.26
CA ASN A 65 -14.97 -18.22 -3.18
C ASN A 65 -14.26 -17.90 -1.86
N ASP A 66 -14.13 -16.62 -1.60
CA ASP A 66 -13.53 -16.03 -0.40
C ASP A 66 -14.40 -14.85 0.07
N GLY A 67 -14.09 -14.24 1.20
CA GLY A 67 -14.91 -13.21 1.81
C GLY A 67 -14.45 -11.78 1.50
N VAL A 68 -13.47 -11.58 0.61
CA VAL A 68 -13.09 -10.20 0.24
C VAL A 68 -14.25 -9.51 -0.46
N ASP A 69 -14.56 -8.30 -0.01
CA ASP A 69 -15.72 -7.55 -0.45
C ASP A 69 -15.54 -7.02 -1.87
N LEU A 70 -16.27 -7.66 -2.79
CA LEU A 70 -16.32 -7.30 -4.19
C LEU A 70 -17.70 -6.80 -4.58
N GLU A 71 -17.74 -5.78 -5.41
CA GLU A 71 -18.95 -5.25 -6.01
C GLU A 71 -18.82 -5.26 -7.53
N GLY A 72 -19.90 -5.68 -8.20
CA GLY A 72 -19.98 -5.58 -9.65
C GLY A 72 -19.97 -4.12 -10.12
N SER A 73 -19.22 -3.83 -11.16
CA SER A 73 -19.08 -2.48 -11.73
C SER A 73 -19.13 -2.53 -13.25
N ASP A 74 -19.94 -1.67 -13.83
CA ASP A 74 -20.02 -1.43 -15.28
C ASP A 74 -19.21 -0.19 -15.71
N ASP A 75 -18.47 0.42 -14.78
CA ASP A 75 -17.77 1.70 -14.99
C ASP A 75 -16.53 1.57 -15.86
N HIS A 76 -15.98 0.36 -15.98
CA HIS A 76 -14.83 0.08 -16.82
C HIS A 76 -15.01 -1.23 -17.60
N PRO A 77 -14.80 -1.24 -18.93
CA PRO A 77 -15.11 -2.40 -19.77
C PRO A 77 -14.31 -3.67 -19.45
N ASP A 78 -13.12 -3.51 -18.88
CA ASP A 78 -12.20 -4.63 -18.58
C ASP A 78 -12.11 -4.92 -17.07
N ILE A 79 -12.83 -4.18 -16.22
CA ILE A 79 -12.81 -4.34 -14.76
C ILE A 79 -14.25 -4.53 -14.25
N PRO A 80 -14.76 -5.75 -14.28
CA PRO A 80 -16.16 -6.02 -13.91
C PRO A 80 -16.43 -5.97 -12.40
N PHE A 81 -15.40 -5.90 -11.57
CA PHE A 81 -15.53 -5.85 -10.11
C PHE A 81 -14.55 -4.87 -9.49
N THR A 82 -14.97 -4.25 -8.41
CA THR A 82 -14.15 -3.39 -7.56
C THR A 82 -14.05 -3.99 -6.17
N VAL A 83 -13.00 -3.62 -5.42
CA VAL A 83 -12.88 -3.96 -4.00
C VAL A 83 -13.44 -2.79 -3.19
N GLY A 84 -14.38 -3.08 -2.31
CA GLY A 84 -15.04 -2.10 -1.45
C GLY A 84 -15.16 -2.59 -0.01
N TRP A 85 -15.98 -1.93 0.81
CA TRP A 85 -16.24 -2.24 2.23
C TRP A 85 -14.99 -2.57 3.06
N THR A 86 -13.85 -2.10 2.62
CA THR A 86 -12.55 -2.39 3.23
C THR A 86 -12.49 -1.94 4.68
N GLU A 87 -11.84 -2.72 5.53
CA GLU A 87 -11.59 -2.41 6.92
C GLU A 87 -10.11 -2.25 7.27
N ALA A 88 -9.85 -1.52 8.36
CA ALA A 88 -8.48 -1.28 8.81
C ALA A 88 -7.79 -2.58 9.25
N GLY A 89 -6.65 -2.89 8.65
CA GLY A 89 -5.87 -4.09 8.90
C GLY A 89 -5.96 -5.14 7.79
N GLU A 90 -6.95 -5.02 6.90
CA GLU A 90 -7.06 -5.85 5.70
C GLU A 90 -5.95 -5.58 4.71
N TRP A 91 -5.66 -6.55 3.89
CA TRP A 91 -4.68 -6.39 2.83
C TRP A 91 -4.92 -7.36 1.67
N LEU A 92 -4.49 -6.95 0.49
CA LEU A 92 -4.53 -7.69 -0.75
C LEU A 92 -3.11 -7.86 -1.29
N GLY A 93 -2.79 -9.06 -1.78
CA GLY A 93 -1.51 -9.39 -2.39
C GLY A 93 -1.65 -9.72 -3.86
N TYR A 94 -0.68 -9.32 -4.68
CA TYR A 94 -0.66 -9.57 -6.12
C TYR A 94 0.73 -10.05 -6.52
N THR A 95 0.80 -11.25 -7.10
CA THR A 95 2.03 -11.76 -7.72
C THR A 95 2.10 -11.28 -9.16
N ILE A 96 3.15 -10.55 -9.49
CA ILE A 96 3.40 -9.96 -10.82
C ILE A 96 4.53 -10.73 -11.47
N GLN A 97 4.24 -11.42 -12.55
CA GLN A 97 5.13 -12.41 -13.15
C GLN A 97 5.98 -11.85 -14.28
N ASP A 98 5.42 -10.93 -15.07
CA ASP A 98 6.09 -10.35 -16.23
C ASP A 98 6.49 -8.91 -15.93
N VAL A 99 7.78 -8.72 -15.63
CA VAL A 99 8.31 -7.43 -15.20
C VAL A 99 9.41 -6.96 -16.13
N THR A 100 9.14 -5.89 -16.85
CA THR A 100 10.18 -5.15 -17.58
C THR A 100 10.93 -4.24 -16.62
N PRO A 101 12.26 -4.35 -16.49
CA PRO A 101 13.02 -3.43 -15.64
C PRO A 101 12.88 -1.98 -16.12
N GLY A 102 12.70 -1.07 -15.17
CA GLY A 102 12.52 0.35 -15.53
C GLY A 102 12.11 1.21 -14.34
N THR A 103 11.82 2.47 -14.63
CA THR A 103 11.25 3.42 -13.67
C THR A 103 9.79 3.66 -14.04
N TYR A 104 8.92 3.61 -13.04
CA TYR A 104 7.47 3.65 -13.21
C TYR A 104 6.83 4.66 -12.28
N GLU A 105 5.88 5.40 -12.80
CA GLU A 105 4.87 6.09 -11.99
C GLU A 105 3.81 5.08 -11.60
N VAL A 106 3.43 5.08 -10.33
CA VAL A 106 2.38 4.19 -9.82
C VAL A 106 1.15 5.04 -9.52
N SER A 107 -0.01 4.59 -10.01
CA SER A 107 -1.29 5.22 -9.67
C SER A 107 -2.31 4.18 -9.22
N PHE A 108 -3.30 4.66 -8.48
CA PHE A 108 -4.39 3.85 -7.93
C PHE A 108 -5.71 4.49 -8.32
N SER A 109 -6.55 3.74 -9.05
CA SER A 109 -7.91 4.18 -9.38
C SER A 109 -8.81 3.93 -8.17
N ILE A 110 -9.25 5.01 -7.52
CA ILE A 110 -9.94 5.01 -6.23
C ILE A 110 -11.23 5.81 -6.34
N SER A 111 -12.25 5.39 -5.60
CA SER A 111 -13.46 6.19 -5.39
C SER A 111 -13.80 6.31 -3.91
N ALA A 112 -14.28 7.49 -3.50
CA ALA A 112 -14.66 7.77 -2.11
C ALA A 112 -15.66 8.93 -2.06
N PRO A 113 -16.80 8.80 -1.36
CA PRO A 113 -17.72 9.92 -1.19
C PRO A 113 -17.12 11.04 -0.35
N ASP A 114 -16.33 10.68 0.66
CA ASP A 114 -15.68 11.58 1.60
C ASP A 114 -14.16 11.33 1.65
N ALA A 115 -13.40 12.35 2.04
CA ALA A 115 -11.97 12.20 2.27
C ALA A 115 -11.70 11.48 3.61
N GLY A 116 -10.56 10.80 3.70
CA GLY A 116 -10.06 10.24 4.96
C GLY A 116 -9.69 8.76 4.91
N GLY A 117 -10.00 8.04 3.84
CA GLY A 117 -9.45 6.72 3.61
C GLY A 117 -7.91 6.76 3.56
N ILE A 118 -7.26 5.71 4.05
CA ILE A 118 -5.79 5.60 4.01
C ILE A 118 -5.42 4.16 3.69
N PHE A 119 -4.53 3.96 2.74
CA PHE A 119 -3.90 2.67 2.50
C PHE A 119 -2.40 2.80 2.29
N PHE A 120 -1.69 1.70 2.50
CA PHE A 120 -0.27 1.58 2.29
C PHE A 120 0.01 0.58 1.17
N ALA A 121 0.81 0.95 0.19
CA ALA A 121 1.23 0.07 -0.89
C ALA A 121 2.74 -0.18 -0.84
N GLN A 122 3.16 -1.41 -1.13
CA GLN A 122 4.57 -1.79 -1.22
C GLN A 122 4.79 -2.88 -2.26
N LEU A 123 5.92 -2.82 -2.97
CA LEU A 123 6.37 -3.82 -3.93
C LEU A 123 7.68 -4.43 -3.43
N GLU A 124 7.71 -5.74 -3.15
CA GLU A 124 8.89 -6.43 -2.57
C GLU A 124 9.49 -5.69 -1.35
N GLY A 125 8.62 -5.09 -0.52
CA GLY A 125 9.04 -4.27 0.61
C GLY A 125 9.46 -2.84 0.26
N GLN A 126 9.62 -2.51 -1.02
CA GLN A 126 9.81 -1.13 -1.46
C GLN A 126 8.52 -0.35 -1.29
N ASN A 127 8.59 0.80 -0.64
CA ASN A 127 7.44 1.64 -0.36
C ASN A 127 6.94 2.33 -1.64
N LEU A 128 5.67 2.13 -1.99
CA LEU A 128 4.98 2.83 -3.07
C LEU A 128 4.15 4.03 -2.57
N GLY A 129 4.08 4.23 -1.27
CA GLY A 129 3.42 5.35 -0.61
C GLY A 129 2.43 4.91 0.46
N VAL A 130 2.16 5.84 1.37
CA VAL A 130 0.92 5.89 2.15
C VAL A 130 0.00 6.86 1.43
N ILE A 131 -1.09 6.35 0.90
CA ILE A 131 -2.02 7.10 0.10
C ILE A 131 -3.13 7.59 1.01
N ASN A 132 -3.29 8.92 1.09
CA ASN A 132 -4.45 9.53 1.70
C ASN A 132 -5.49 9.72 0.61
N VAL A 133 -6.62 9.11 0.78
CA VAL A 133 -7.70 9.13 -0.20
C VAL A 133 -8.47 10.44 -0.07
N PRO A 134 -8.53 11.28 -1.11
CA PRO A 134 -9.37 12.47 -1.14
C PRO A 134 -10.83 12.07 -1.36
N ALA A 135 -11.76 13.01 -1.16
CA ALA A 135 -13.12 12.83 -1.65
C ALA A 135 -13.14 12.90 -3.18
N THR A 136 -13.73 11.89 -3.82
CA THR A 136 -14.00 11.88 -5.27
C THR A 136 -15.46 12.21 -5.56
N GLY A 137 -16.28 12.33 -4.52
CA GLY A 137 -17.69 12.75 -4.62
C GLY A 137 -18.68 11.60 -4.79
N GLY A 138 -18.24 10.35 -4.67
CA GLY A 138 -19.14 9.18 -4.72
C GLY A 138 -18.41 7.85 -4.82
N TRP A 139 -19.13 6.76 -4.55
CA TRP A 139 -18.58 5.39 -4.58
C TRP A 139 -18.21 4.88 -5.98
N TYR A 140 -18.67 5.56 -7.04
CA TYR A 140 -18.42 5.22 -8.44
C TYR A 140 -17.78 6.38 -9.22
N ASN A 141 -17.34 7.43 -8.52
CA ASN A 141 -16.59 8.52 -9.11
C ASN A 141 -15.10 8.22 -8.93
N TRP A 142 -14.47 7.71 -9.97
CA TRP A 142 -13.08 7.24 -9.94
C TRP A 142 -12.10 8.37 -10.23
N ASP A 143 -11.08 8.49 -9.40
CA ASP A 143 -9.92 9.36 -9.59
C ASP A 143 -8.64 8.55 -9.48
N ASP A 144 -7.66 8.86 -10.33
CA ASP A 144 -6.32 8.27 -10.26
C ASP A 144 -5.46 9.03 -9.27
N ILE A 145 -5.09 8.35 -8.18
CA ILE A 145 -4.28 8.92 -7.12
C ILE A 145 -2.85 8.42 -7.27
N SER A 146 -1.91 9.35 -7.46
CA SER A 146 -0.51 9.01 -7.65
C SER A 146 0.13 8.46 -6.36
N GLY A 147 0.83 7.36 -6.51
CA GLY A 147 1.80 6.83 -5.56
C GLY A 147 3.18 7.45 -5.75
N GLN A 148 4.21 6.73 -5.32
CA GLN A 148 5.59 7.14 -5.54
C GLN A 148 6.12 6.56 -6.86
N THR A 149 7.02 7.29 -7.52
CA THR A 149 7.82 6.75 -8.62
C THR A 149 8.75 5.66 -8.08
N VAL A 150 8.83 4.54 -8.77
CA VAL A 150 9.59 3.36 -8.34
C VAL A 150 10.50 2.85 -9.45
N THR A 151 11.73 2.48 -9.11
CA THR A 151 12.63 1.75 -10.01
C THR A 151 12.54 0.26 -9.72
N ILE A 152 12.19 -0.53 -10.73
CA ILE A 152 11.91 -1.96 -10.61
C ILE A 152 12.95 -2.75 -11.41
N SER A 153 13.54 -3.78 -10.78
CA SER A 153 14.42 -4.75 -11.44
C SER A 153 13.61 -5.90 -12.05
N GLU A 154 14.22 -6.68 -12.91
CA GLU A 154 13.64 -7.90 -13.47
C GLU A 154 13.22 -8.92 -12.38
N GLY A 155 12.42 -9.90 -12.80
CA GLY A 155 11.95 -11.01 -11.97
C GLY A 155 10.59 -10.77 -11.34
N GLU A 156 9.97 -11.85 -10.91
CA GLU A 156 8.67 -11.84 -10.23
C GLU A 156 8.66 -10.87 -9.04
N LYS A 157 7.57 -10.17 -8.86
CA LYS A 157 7.35 -9.20 -7.78
C LYS A 157 6.07 -9.52 -7.02
N PHE A 158 6.06 -9.14 -5.74
CA PHE A 158 4.88 -9.21 -4.90
C PHE A 158 4.47 -7.81 -4.47
N LEU A 159 3.31 -7.37 -4.96
CA LEU A 159 2.67 -6.12 -4.57
C LEU A 159 1.72 -6.41 -3.42
N LYS A 160 1.78 -5.59 -2.37
CA LYS A 160 0.85 -5.63 -1.25
C LYS A 160 0.20 -4.27 -1.06
N ILE A 161 -1.14 -4.25 -0.99
CA ILE A 161 -1.95 -3.11 -0.56
C ILE A 161 -2.51 -3.44 0.81
N GLN A 162 -2.27 -2.59 1.79
CA GLN A 162 -2.77 -2.75 3.15
C GLN A 162 -3.65 -1.56 3.53
N ILE A 163 -4.88 -1.84 3.92
CA ILE A 163 -5.85 -0.85 4.36
C ILE A 163 -5.47 -0.39 5.76
N VAL A 164 -5.38 0.92 5.94
CA VAL A 164 -5.05 1.57 7.21
C VAL A 164 -6.29 2.25 7.80
N GLN A 165 -7.10 2.85 6.93
CA GLN A 165 -8.38 3.45 7.27
C GLN A 165 -9.35 3.27 6.09
N ASN A 166 -10.57 2.82 6.38
CA ASN A 166 -11.62 2.53 5.39
C ASN A 166 -12.23 3.80 4.76
N GLY A 167 -13.26 3.61 3.94
CA GLY A 167 -14.06 4.70 3.35
C GLY A 167 -13.76 4.96 1.88
N PHE A 168 -13.26 3.97 1.14
CA PHE A 168 -12.97 4.05 -0.28
C PHE A 168 -13.08 2.68 -0.96
N ASN A 169 -13.28 2.70 -2.27
CA ASN A 169 -13.18 1.54 -3.13
C ASN A 169 -11.89 1.60 -3.95
N ILE A 170 -11.38 0.44 -4.37
CA ILE A 170 -10.21 0.30 -5.24
C ILE A 170 -10.65 -0.41 -6.52
N GLN A 171 -10.40 0.22 -7.68
CA GLN A 171 -10.68 -0.37 -8.99
C GLN A 171 -9.44 -1.04 -9.59
N SER A 172 -8.30 -0.32 -9.60
CA SER A 172 -7.06 -0.82 -10.21
C SER A 172 -5.81 -0.15 -9.66
N ILE A 173 -4.67 -0.79 -9.95
CA ILE A 173 -3.32 -0.27 -9.74
C ILE A 173 -2.62 -0.24 -11.10
N THR A 174 -2.04 0.89 -11.48
CA THR A 174 -1.35 1.07 -12.76
C THR A 174 0.12 1.40 -12.56
N PHE A 175 0.96 0.77 -13.36
CA PHE A 175 2.39 1.05 -13.46
C PHE A 175 2.67 1.59 -14.86
N ASP A 176 2.85 2.90 -14.97
CA ASP A 176 3.17 3.57 -16.22
C ASP A 176 4.67 3.80 -16.35
N ALA A 177 5.25 3.38 -17.48
CA ALA A 177 6.66 3.59 -17.72
C ALA A 177 6.96 5.09 -17.83
N VAL A 178 7.92 5.55 -17.05
CA VAL A 178 8.46 6.89 -17.22
C VAL A 178 9.30 6.89 -18.52
N LEU A 179 8.68 7.32 -19.63
CA LEU A 179 9.38 7.47 -20.90
C LEU A 179 10.40 8.60 -20.73
N SER A 180 11.67 8.26 -20.80
CA SER A 180 12.74 9.24 -20.93
C SER A 180 12.71 9.84 -22.34
N THR A 181 11.75 10.72 -22.62
CA THR A 181 11.84 11.63 -23.74
C THR A 181 12.69 12.80 -23.30
N ASP A 182 13.90 12.82 -23.82
CA ASP A 182 14.92 13.87 -23.67
C ASP A 182 15.31 14.19 -22.22
N GLN A 183 16.60 14.12 -21.97
CA GLN A 183 17.31 14.70 -20.83
C GLN A 183 16.53 15.83 -20.12
N LYS A 184 15.43 15.49 -19.46
CA LYS A 184 15.03 16.26 -18.32
C LYS A 184 16.13 15.94 -17.33
N GLU A 185 17.02 16.90 -17.15
CA GLU A 185 18.05 16.89 -16.12
C GLU A 185 17.52 16.05 -14.96
N LEU A 186 18.30 15.04 -14.55
CA LEU A 186 18.14 14.43 -13.25
C LEU A 186 18.06 15.62 -12.30
N ASN A 187 16.83 16.04 -12.01
CA ASN A 187 16.63 17.02 -10.96
C ASN A 187 17.20 16.30 -9.75
N PRO A 188 18.35 16.70 -9.24
CA PRO A 188 18.95 16.04 -8.09
C PRO A 188 17.80 15.98 -7.07
N GLN A 189 17.49 14.78 -6.59
CA GLN A 189 16.39 14.62 -5.62
C GLN A 189 16.58 15.71 -4.59
N THR A 190 15.62 16.64 -4.53
CA THR A 190 15.73 17.81 -3.64
C THR A 190 15.84 17.38 -2.18
N PHE A 191 15.56 16.09 -1.94
CA PHE A 191 15.73 15.44 -0.64
C PHE A 191 15.98 13.94 -0.79
N ASN A 192 16.53 13.32 0.25
CA ASN A 192 16.66 11.87 0.40
C ASN A 192 16.43 11.51 1.87
N LEU A 193 15.38 10.74 2.16
CA LEU A 193 15.10 10.23 3.49
C LEU A 193 15.67 8.81 3.63
N GLY A 194 16.71 8.66 4.43
CA GLY A 194 17.31 7.38 4.76
C GLY A 194 16.37 6.43 5.50
N GLU A 195 16.78 5.18 5.57
CA GLU A 195 16.04 4.15 6.31
C GLU A 195 16.02 4.43 7.82
N PRO A 196 14.91 4.12 8.50
CA PRO A 196 14.80 4.29 9.94
C PRO A 196 15.77 3.39 10.69
N TYR A 197 16.54 3.95 11.61
CA TYR A 197 17.50 3.19 12.41
C TYR A 197 17.50 3.60 13.90
N PRO A 198 17.48 2.60 14.81
CA PRO A 198 17.21 1.18 14.57
C PRO A 198 15.75 0.93 14.17
N ASN A 199 15.49 -0.15 13.41
CA ASN A 199 14.14 -0.62 13.12
C ASN A 199 14.16 -2.16 13.02
N PRO A 200 13.61 -2.93 13.96
CA PRO A 200 12.79 -2.50 15.11
C PRO A 200 13.50 -1.58 16.10
N PHE A 201 12.75 -0.69 16.78
CA PHE A 201 13.30 0.30 17.69
C PHE A 201 12.75 0.22 19.13
N ASN A 202 13.54 0.69 20.08
CA ASN A 202 13.18 0.86 21.50
C ASN A 202 14.12 1.88 22.16
N PRO A 203 13.66 2.98 22.68
CA PRO A 203 12.37 3.62 22.51
C PRO A 203 12.35 4.64 21.36
N ALA A 204 13.45 4.82 20.65
CA ALA A 204 13.59 5.89 19.66
C ALA A 204 14.15 5.36 18.33
N VAL A 205 13.68 5.96 17.27
CA VAL A 205 14.14 5.75 15.89
C VAL A 205 14.63 7.06 15.31
N ASN A 206 15.67 6.98 14.49
CA ASN A 206 16.26 8.13 13.82
C ASN A 206 16.18 7.94 12.32
N PHE A 207 16.18 9.08 11.61
CA PHE A 207 16.20 9.15 10.15
C PHE A 207 17.27 10.15 9.74
N GLN A 208 18.06 9.82 8.74
CA GLN A 208 18.92 10.77 8.08
C GLN A 208 18.15 11.38 6.90
N LEU A 209 18.08 12.69 6.85
CA LEU A 209 17.47 13.44 5.76
C LEU A 209 18.53 14.30 5.09
N ASN A 210 18.71 14.17 3.79
CA ASN A 210 19.59 15.03 3.01
C ASN A 210 18.74 15.95 2.15
N LEU A 211 18.95 17.26 2.27
CA LEU A 211 18.27 18.30 1.51
C LEU A 211 19.24 18.94 0.53
N SER A 212 18.85 19.11 -0.72
CA SER A 212 19.59 19.88 -1.72
C SER A 212 19.09 21.32 -1.88
N GLU A 213 17.99 21.65 -1.25
CA GLU A 213 17.45 23.01 -1.16
C GLU A 213 16.80 23.25 0.22
N LYS A 214 16.59 24.53 0.57
CA LYS A 214 15.90 24.91 1.79
C LYS A 214 14.41 24.57 1.68
N MET A 215 13.84 23.94 2.73
CA MET A 215 12.49 23.40 2.69
C MET A 215 11.80 23.43 4.04
N GLU A 216 10.48 23.71 4.05
CA GLU A 216 9.64 23.55 5.22
C GLU A 216 9.16 22.10 5.31
N LEU A 217 9.29 21.51 6.50
CA LEU A 217 9.06 20.09 6.71
C LEU A 217 8.21 19.80 7.93
N THR A 218 7.24 18.91 7.74
CA THR A 218 6.42 18.36 8.82
C THR A 218 6.36 16.85 8.70
N SER A 219 6.46 16.13 9.81
CA SER A 219 6.19 14.70 9.83
C SER A 219 4.96 14.36 10.67
N PHE A 220 4.31 13.29 10.23
CA PHE A 220 3.13 12.71 10.86
C PHE A 220 3.43 11.25 11.19
N ILE A 221 3.11 10.83 12.39
CA ILE A 221 3.20 9.44 12.81
C ILE A 221 1.79 8.89 12.94
N TYR A 222 1.52 7.81 12.20
CA TYR A 222 0.23 7.11 12.23
C TYR A 222 0.39 5.73 12.87
N GLY A 223 -0.62 5.29 13.60
CA GLY A 223 -0.76 3.90 14.03
C GLY A 223 -1.26 3.01 12.89
N ILE A 224 -1.23 1.70 13.10
CA ILE A 224 -1.69 0.72 12.09
C ILE A 224 -3.16 0.87 11.71
N LYS A 225 -3.97 1.51 12.56
CA LYS A 225 -5.37 1.83 12.30
C LYS A 225 -5.57 3.21 11.65
N GLY A 226 -4.50 3.84 11.16
CA GLY A 226 -4.55 5.16 10.52
C GLY A 226 -4.74 6.35 11.46
N ASN A 227 -4.91 6.12 12.76
CA ASN A 227 -5.03 7.20 13.73
C ASN A 227 -3.74 7.99 13.82
N LEU A 228 -3.83 9.30 13.72
CA LEU A 228 -2.69 10.21 13.96
C LEU A 228 -2.23 10.07 15.41
N VAL A 229 -0.96 9.77 15.58
CA VAL A 229 -0.30 9.56 16.88
C VAL A 229 0.47 10.80 17.30
N LYS A 230 1.18 11.40 16.33
CA LYS A 230 2.00 12.59 16.57
C LYS A 230 2.28 13.36 15.30
N THR A 231 2.32 14.69 15.44
CA THR A 231 2.84 15.61 14.44
C THR A 231 4.17 16.19 14.95
N ILE A 232 5.16 16.31 14.08
CA ILE A 232 6.43 16.96 14.38
C ILE A 232 6.69 17.99 13.29
N ASP A 233 6.61 19.26 13.66
CA ASP A 233 6.96 20.36 12.78
C ASP A 233 8.45 20.67 12.96
N TYR A 234 9.22 20.61 11.85
CA TYR A 234 10.63 20.93 11.83
C TYR A 234 10.89 22.37 11.37
N GLY A 235 9.84 23.06 10.91
CA GLY A 235 9.96 24.35 10.28
C GLY A 235 10.81 24.32 9.03
N SER A 236 11.51 25.41 8.75
CA SER A 236 12.36 25.54 7.57
C SER A 236 13.77 25.01 7.86
N LEU A 237 14.16 23.94 7.18
CA LEU A 237 15.50 23.34 7.23
C LEU A 237 16.34 23.81 6.03
N ASP A 238 17.60 24.13 6.26
CA ASP A 238 18.55 24.56 5.22
C ASP A 238 19.12 23.34 4.45
N ILE A 239 19.79 23.60 3.34
CA ILE A 239 20.56 22.60 2.58
C ILE A 239 21.49 21.84 3.51
N GLY A 240 21.56 20.50 3.33
CA GLY A 240 22.48 19.64 4.07
C GLY A 240 21.84 18.41 4.66
N THR A 241 22.59 17.77 5.55
CA THR A 241 22.16 16.55 6.26
C THR A 241 21.55 16.90 7.59
N HIS A 242 20.32 16.41 7.82
CA HIS A 242 19.58 16.57 9.05
C HIS A 242 19.28 15.19 9.67
N TYR A 243 19.15 15.16 11.00
CA TYR A 243 18.80 13.95 11.74
C TYR A 243 17.46 14.16 12.45
N LEU A 244 16.46 13.47 11.95
CA LEU A 244 15.11 13.49 12.50
C LEU A 244 14.96 12.35 13.51
N LYS A 245 14.10 12.52 14.51
CA LYS A 245 13.94 11.53 15.57
C LYS A 245 12.51 11.45 16.05
N TRP A 246 12.01 10.21 16.24
CA TRP A 246 10.81 9.95 17.00
C TRP A 246 11.13 9.05 18.20
N ASN A 247 10.64 9.42 19.37
CA ASN A 247 10.92 8.77 20.65
C ASN A 247 9.80 7.80 21.09
N GLY A 248 8.90 7.39 20.20
CA GLY A 248 7.79 6.48 20.53
C GLY A 248 6.74 7.12 21.44
N SER A 249 6.51 8.44 21.37
CA SER A 249 5.48 9.13 22.15
C SER A 249 4.42 9.74 21.24
N ASN A 250 3.19 9.87 21.79
CA ASN A 250 2.08 10.58 21.15
C ASN A 250 2.15 12.10 21.39
N GLU A 251 1.14 12.85 20.93
CA GLU A 251 1.04 14.30 21.11
C GLU A 251 1.08 14.75 22.58
N LYS A 252 0.55 13.92 23.49
CA LYS A 252 0.54 14.22 24.94
C LYS A 252 1.85 13.86 25.62
N GLY A 253 2.87 13.39 24.87
CA GLY A 253 4.15 12.95 25.41
C GLY A 253 4.12 11.56 26.06
N SER A 254 3.00 10.88 26.07
CA SER A 254 2.86 9.53 26.60
C SER A 254 3.44 8.51 25.62
N ARG A 255 4.11 7.48 26.12
CA ARG A 255 4.64 6.38 25.29
C ARG A 255 3.52 5.58 24.68
N VAL A 256 3.66 5.31 23.37
CA VAL A 256 2.71 4.47 22.65
C VAL A 256 3.02 2.99 22.82
N GLU A 257 2.07 2.10 22.51
CA GLU A 257 2.22 0.66 22.64
C GLU A 257 3.21 0.07 21.61
N SER A 258 3.72 -1.15 21.86
CA SER A 258 4.47 -1.91 20.85
C SER A 258 3.58 -2.17 19.65
N GLY A 259 4.12 -2.02 18.45
CA GLY A 259 3.34 -2.21 17.23
C GLY A 259 3.96 -1.57 16.01
N VAL A 260 3.23 -1.64 14.91
CA VAL A 260 3.59 -1.01 13.64
C VAL A 260 3.09 0.43 13.62
N TYR A 261 3.96 1.33 13.18
CA TYR A 261 3.70 2.74 12.97
C TYR A 261 4.19 3.16 11.58
N PHE A 262 3.65 4.24 11.07
CA PHE A 262 4.07 4.85 9.82
C PHE A 262 4.54 6.27 10.08
N PHE A 263 5.79 6.55 9.73
CA PHE A 263 6.36 7.89 9.77
C PHE A 263 6.26 8.48 8.37
N LYS A 264 5.39 9.47 8.21
CA LYS A 264 5.24 10.23 6.97
C LYS A 264 5.88 11.60 7.14
N ILE A 265 6.78 11.98 6.24
CA ILE A 265 7.31 13.33 6.16
C ILE A 265 6.84 13.98 4.87
N GLN A 266 6.52 15.25 4.93
CA GLN A 266 6.12 16.03 3.76
C GLN A 266 6.69 17.43 3.80
N GLY A 267 6.92 17.97 2.61
CA GLY A 267 7.34 19.33 2.34
C GLY A 267 6.80 19.80 1.00
N ASP A 268 7.26 20.97 0.51
CA ASP A 268 6.82 21.50 -0.78
C ASP A 268 7.20 20.56 -1.91
N GLY A 269 6.17 19.97 -2.54
CA GLY A 269 6.32 19.11 -3.72
C GLY A 269 6.75 17.66 -3.45
N PHE A 270 6.89 17.23 -2.17
CA PHE A 270 7.18 15.84 -1.88
C PHE A 270 6.52 15.30 -0.62
N ASN A 271 6.39 13.98 -0.55
CA ASN A 271 6.12 13.25 0.69
C ASN A 271 6.81 11.89 0.64
N GLU A 272 7.30 11.43 1.79
CA GLU A 272 7.85 10.09 1.95
C GLU A 272 7.34 9.45 3.23
N THR A 273 7.24 8.11 3.20
CA THR A 273 6.77 7.33 4.35
C THR A 273 7.70 6.16 4.63
N ARG A 274 7.91 5.89 5.91
CA ARG A 274 8.68 4.74 6.40
C ARG A 274 7.86 3.95 7.40
N LYS A 275 7.89 2.63 7.28
CA LYS A 275 7.27 1.70 8.24
C LYS A 275 8.21 1.51 9.43
N LEU A 276 7.66 1.58 10.63
CA LEU A 276 8.38 1.46 11.89
C LEU A 276 7.82 0.30 12.71
N LEU A 277 8.71 -0.43 13.38
CA LEU A 277 8.32 -1.46 14.35
C LEU A 277 8.85 -1.09 15.74
N LEU A 278 7.96 -0.68 16.64
CA LEU A 278 8.28 -0.41 18.04
C LEU A 278 8.17 -1.70 18.85
N LEU A 279 9.24 -2.04 19.54
CA LEU A 279 9.28 -3.14 20.52
C LEU A 279 9.59 -2.55 21.90
N LYS A 280 8.79 -2.91 22.90
CA LYS A 280 9.06 -2.59 24.33
C LYS A 280 9.82 -3.72 25.00
#